data_8de6753c0a63682516a1178dbc05b0f6
#
_entry.id   8de6753c0a63682516a1178dbc05b0f6
#
_cell.length_a   1.000
_cell.length_b   1.000
_cell.length_c   1.000
_cell.angle_alpha   90.00
_cell.angle_beta   90.00
_cell.angle_gamma   90.00
#
_symmetry.space_group_name_H-M   'P 1'
#
loop_
_entity.id
_entity.type
_entity.pdbx_description
1 polymer ?
#
loop_
_entity_poly.entity_id
_entity_poly.type
_entity_poly.pdbx_seq_one_letter_code
_entity_poly.pdbx_strand_id
1 'polypeptide(L)'
;MEKRVLNNGVEMPCRGCGVFQIPNRDECEQAVEKALKTGYHLLDTASVYGNEKAVGAAIAKSGIDRKNLFVTTKAWVYEMGYERTKQAFHESLNRLGLEYLDLYLIHMPLGDYYGAWRALEGLYRDGLVHAIGVCNFEADRLMDLCYHAEVKPMIDQVELHPFTQRKDLCEVAQQLNIQIEAWAPFAEGQNDIFADKRLVGIGKKYHKTAAQVILRWHLQKGIVAIPKSIHEERIQENFDIMDFALSDEDIALIKAMDSGRNLILDIRAKEEVTRLHNIPVIDD
;
A
#
# COMPACT_ATOMS: atom_id res chain seq x y z
N MET A 1 -17.63 -7.03 -2.16
CA MET A 1 -16.42 -6.67 -1.38
C MET A 1 -16.58 -5.24 -0.91
N GLU A 2 -16.23 -4.92 0.34
CA GLU A 2 -16.25 -3.53 0.83
C GLU A 2 -15.19 -2.69 0.10
N LYS A 3 -15.55 -1.45 -0.27
CA LYS A 3 -14.71 -0.53 -1.03
C LYS A 3 -14.63 0.82 -0.36
N ARG A 4 -13.57 1.56 -0.64
CA ARG A 4 -13.41 3.00 -0.35
C ARG A 4 -13.59 3.79 -1.63
N VAL A 5 -14.30 4.89 -1.56
CA VAL A 5 -14.44 5.81 -2.69
C VAL A 5 -13.36 6.88 -2.55
N LEU A 6 -12.44 6.95 -3.52
CA LEU A 6 -11.40 7.95 -3.57
C LEU A 6 -11.95 9.33 -3.92
N ASN A 7 -11.16 10.39 -3.73
CA ASN A 7 -11.61 11.78 -3.98
C ASN A 7 -11.98 12.08 -5.44
N ASN A 8 -11.62 11.20 -6.39
CA ASN A 8 -12.01 11.26 -7.79
C ASN A 8 -13.18 10.33 -8.17
N GLY A 9 -13.78 9.63 -7.20
CA GLY A 9 -14.90 8.72 -7.39
C GLY A 9 -14.53 7.27 -7.74
N VAL A 10 -13.25 6.95 -7.89
CA VAL A 10 -12.78 5.56 -8.11
C VAL A 10 -13.02 4.73 -6.85
N GLU A 11 -13.56 3.53 -7.03
CA GLU A 11 -13.80 2.57 -5.95
C GLU A 11 -12.60 1.63 -5.76
N MET A 12 -11.94 1.71 -4.59
CA MET A 12 -10.80 0.89 -4.21
C MET A 12 -11.21 -0.19 -3.21
N PRO A 13 -10.82 -1.47 -3.37
CA PRO A 13 -11.05 -2.50 -2.35
C PRO A 13 -10.39 -2.13 -1.01
N CYS A 14 -11.08 -2.40 0.12
CA CYS A 14 -10.55 -2.09 1.45
C CYS A 14 -9.44 -3.02 1.93
N ARG A 15 -9.27 -4.17 1.27
CA ARG A 15 -8.30 -5.20 1.60
C ARG A 15 -7.47 -5.52 0.38
N GLY A 16 -6.17 -5.38 0.48
CA GLY A 16 -5.22 -5.68 -0.58
C GLY A 16 -4.21 -6.75 -0.20
N CYS A 17 -3.43 -7.17 -1.16
CA CYS A 17 -2.30 -8.07 -0.99
C CYS A 17 -1.04 -7.38 -1.53
N GLY A 18 -0.05 -7.14 -0.65
CA GLY A 18 1.27 -6.65 -1.02
C GLY A 18 2.23 -7.79 -1.37
N VAL A 19 3.21 -7.51 -2.23
CA VAL A 19 4.24 -8.48 -2.64
C VAL A 19 5.68 -8.02 -2.34
N PHE A 20 5.86 -7.00 -1.53
CA PHE A 20 7.19 -6.57 -1.09
C PHE A 20 7.93 -7.73 -0.38
N GLN A 21 9.25 -7.83 -0.56
CA GLN A 21 10.08 -8.92 0.00
C GLN A 21 9.69 -10.34 -0.48
N ILE A 22 9.19 -10.47 -1.71
CA ILE A 22 9.06 -11.77 -2.37
C ILE A 22 9.91 -11.73 -3.67
N PRO A 23 11.24 -11.90 -3.56
CA PRO A 23 12.15 -11.74 -4.71
C PRO A 23 12.13 -12.94 -5.65
N ASN A 24 11.70 -14.12 -5.19
CA ASN A 24 11.58 -15.30 -6.04
C ASN A 24 10.31 -15.17 -6.90
N ARG A 25 10.46 -15.23 -8.23
CA ARG A 25 9.35 -15.05 -9.17
C ARG A 25 8.27 -16.10 -9.02
N ASP A 26 8.65 -17.37 -8.94
CA ASP A 26 7.67 -18.46 -8.83
C ASP A 26 6.89 -18.37 -7.51
N GLU A 27 7.58 -18.03 -6.43
CA GLU A 27 6.95 -17.83 -5.12
C GLU A 27 6.01 -16.62 -5.12
N CYS A 28 6.42 -15.52 -5.77
CA CYS A 28 5.58 -14.33 -5.92
C CYS A 28 4.33 -14.63 -6.74
N GLU A 29 4.48 -15.27 -7.89
CA GLU A 29 3.37 -15.67 -8.74
C GLU A 29 2.38 -16.56 -7.99
N GLN A 30 2.87 -17.62 -7.30
CA GLN A 30 2.03 -18.50 -6.49
C GLN A 30 1.32 -17.76 -5.33
N ALA A 31 2.00 -16.82 -4.66
CA ALA A 31 1.39 -16.02 -3.59
C ALA A 31 0.24 -15.16 -4.12
N VAL A 32 0.43 -14.51 -5.28
CA VAL A 32 -0.62 -13.71 -5.94
C VAL A 32 -1.78 -14.61 -6.41
N GLU A 33 -1.50 -15.78 -7.02
CA GLU A 33 -2.55 -16.73 -7.39
C GLU A 33 -3.41 -17.16 -6.20
N LYS A 34 -2.77 -17.47 -5.05
CA LYS A 34 -3.48 -17.80 -3.80
C LYS A 34 -4.33 -16.64 -3.31
N ALA A 35 -3.79 -15.42 -3.35
CA ALA A 35 -4.53 -14.22 -2.95
C ALA A 35 -5.77 -14.00 -3.84
N LEU A 36 -5.61 -14.10 -5.17
CA LEU A 36 -6.72 -13.99 -6.11
C LEU A 36 -7.80 -15.06 -5.89
N LYS A 37 -7.38 -16.34 -5.68
CA LYS A 37 -8.29 -17.45 -5.35
C LYS A 37 -9.02 -17.24 -4.02
N THR A 38 -8.40 -16.61 -3.04
CA THR A 38 -9.01 -16.27 -1.75
C THR A 38 -10.07 -15.15 -1.89
N GLY A 39 -9.96 -14.32 -2.95
CA GLY A 39 -10.89 -13.24 -3.23
C GLY A 39 -10.28 -11.84 -3.07
N TYR A 40 -8.97 -11.71 -2.92
CA TYR A 40 -8.32 -10.41 -3.04
C TYR A 40 -8.44 -9.90 -4.47
N HIS A 41 -8.79 -8.63 -4.61
CA HIS A 41 -8.87 -7.95 -5.91
C HIS A 41 -7.95 -6.73 -5.99
N LEU A 42 -7.32 -6.31 -4.89
CA LEU A 42 -6.28 -5.29 -4.85
C LEU A 42 -4.93 -5.96 -4.70
N LEU A 43 -4.04 -5.70 -5.66
CA LEU A 43 -2.66 -6.19 -5.70
C LEU A 43 -1.71 -4.99 -5.69
N ASP A 44 -0.73 -4.99 -4.81
CA ASP A 44 0.25 -3.91 -4.66
C ASP A 44 1.68 -4.42 -4.89
N THR A 45 2.33 -3.86 -5.92
CA THR A 45 3.74 -4.08 -6.24
C THR A 45 4.47 -2.74 -6.42
N ALA A 46 5.70 -2.75 -6.91
CA ALA A 46 6.49 -1.57 -7.30
C ALA A 46 7.62 -1.96 -8.27
N SER A 47 8.07 -1.00 -9.10
CA SER A 47 9.17 -1.21 -10.05
C SER A 47 10.42 -1.76 -9.37
N VAL A 48 10.75 -1.24 -8.18
CA VAL A 48 11.96 -1.61 -7.42
C VAL A 48 11.89 -3.02 -6.79
N TYR A 49 10.71 -3.67 -6.74
CA TYR A 49 10.60 -5.00 -6.12
C TYR A 49 11.11 -6.13 -7.03
N GLY A 50 11.26 -5.89 -8.35
CA GLY A 50 11.72 -6.88 -9.33
C GLY A 50 10.79 -8.08 -9.45
N ASN A 51 9.48 -7.88 -9.29
CA ASN A 51 8.49 -8.95 -9.32
C ASN A 51 7.20 -8.59 -10.10
N GLU A 52 7.21 -7.49 -10.85
CA GLU A 52 6.03 -7.07 -11.63
C GLU A 52 5.63 -8.12 -12.67
N LYS A 53 6.59 -8.79 -13.32
CA LYS A 53 6.28 -9.89 -14.27
C LYS A 53 5.58 -11.08 -13.60
N ALA A 54 5.98 -11.42 -12.38
CA ALA A 54 5.32 -12.49 -11.62
C ALA A 54 3.87 -12.12 -11.26
N VAL A 55 3.64 -10.86 -10.85
CA VAL A 55 2.29 -10.34 -10.61
C VAL A 55 1.45 -10.39 -11.89
N GLY A 56 1.99 -9.92 -13.01
CA GLY A 56 1.32 -9.94 -14.32
C GLY A 56 0.97 -11.36 -14.77
N ALA A 57 1.91 -12.32 -14.62
CA ALA A 57 1.69 -13.73 -14.93
C ALA A 57 0.54 -14.33 -14.11
N ALA A 58 0.50 -14.07 -12.80
CA ALA A 58 -0.59 -14.53 -11.93
C ALA A 58 -1.95 -13.91 -12.32
N ILE A 59 -1.98 -12.61 -12.66
CA ILE A 59 -3.19 -11.94 -13.16
C ILE A 59 -3.69 -12.63 -14.44
N ALA A 60 -2.81 -12.83 -15.42
CA ALA A 60 -3.17 -13.48 -16.69
C ALA A 60 -3.71 -14.91 -16.51
N LYS A 61 -3.15 -15.68 -15.58
CA LYS A 61 -3.60 -17.05 -15.26
C LYS A 61 -4.89 -17.10 -14.45
N SER A 62 -5.23 -16.03 -13.73
CA SER A 62 -6.37 -16.05 -12.80
C SER A 62 -7.73 -16.23 -13.48
N GLY A 63 -7.85 -15.84 -14.74
CA GLY A 63 -9.12 -15.79 -15.48
C GLY A 63 -10.09 -14.71 -14.96
N ILE A 64 -9.68 -13.87 -14.01
CA ILE A 64 -10.48 -12.75 -13.50
C ILE A 64 -10.46 -11.63 -14.54
N ASP A 65 -11.64 -11.10 -14.89
CA ASP A 65 -11.72 -9.96 -15.77
C ASP A 65 -10.94 -8.76 -15.18
N ARG A 66 -10.03 -8.15 -15.98
CA ARG A 66 -9.14 -7.06 -15.57
C ARG A 66 -9.86 -5.91 -14.86
N LYS A 67 -11.08 -5.57 -15.30
CA LYS A 67 -11.92 -4.52 -14.68
C LYS A 67 -12.34 -4.82 -13.24
N ASN A 68 -12.25 -6.08 -12.81
CA ASN A 68 -12.56 -6.51 -11.45
C ASN A 68 -11.32 -6.53 -10.54
N LEU A 69 -10.15 -6.20 -11.07
CA LEU A 69 -8.91 -6.08 -10.32
C LEU A 69 -8.54 -4.62 -10.11
N PHE A 70 -7.89 -4.34 -9.01
CA PHE A 70 -7.28 -3.06 -8.68
C PHE A 70 -5.77 -3.29 -8.54
N VAL A 71 -4.99 -2.84 -9.51
CA VAL A 71 -3.55 -3.10 -9.59
C VAL A 71 -2.79 -1.82 -9.34
N THR A 72 -1.90 -1.85 -8.34
CA THR A 72 -1.02 -0.74 -7.95
C THR A 72 0.43 -1.09 -8.25
N THR A 73 1.15 -0.15 -8.86
CA THR A 73 2.61 -0.14 -8.85
C THR A 73 3.14 1.26 -8.58
N LYS A 74 4.48 1.43 -8.43
CA LYS A 74 5.09 2.65 -7.91
C LYS A 74 6.38 2.97 -8.65
N ALA A 75 6.61 4.27 -8.91
CA ALA A 75 7.87 4.78 -9.44
C ALA A 75 8.90 4.94 -8.32
N TRP A 76 10.11 4.41 -8.53
CA TRP A 76 11.20 4.47 -7.57
C TRP A 76 12.02 5.77 -7.66
N VAL A 77 12.89 6.02 -6.70
CA VAL A 77 13.67 7.27 -6.54
C VAL A 77 14.44 7.67 -7.80
N TYR A 78 15.07 6.74 -8.51
CA TYR A 78 15.82 7.03 -9.74
C TYR A 78 14.93 7.23 -10.98
N GLU A 79 13.64 6.93 -10.87
CA GLU A 79 12.63 7.16 -11.91
C GLU A 79 11.93 8.53 -11.76
N MET A 80 12.36 9.35 -10.78
CA MET A 80 11.75 10.66 -10.53
C MET A 80 12.10 11.68 -11.61
N GLY A 81 11.14 12.57 -11.92
CA GLY A 81 11.21 13.57 -12.98
C GLY A 81 10.25 13.24 -14.13
N TYR A 82 9.81 14.26 -14.87
CA TYR A 82 8.69 14.16 -15.81
C TYR A 82 8.86 13.03 -16.85
N GLU A 83 9.94 13.04 -17.61
CA GLU A 83 10.17 12.04 -18.69
C GLU A 83 10.48 10.66 -18.13
N ARG A 84 11.33 10.59 -17.08
CA ARG A 84 11.71 9.30 -16.49
C ARG A 84 10.52 8.58 -15.86
N THR A 85 9.64 9.31 -15.19
CA THR A 85 8.45 8.72 -14.58
C THR A 85 7.47 8.21 -15.63
N LYS A 86 7.31 8.91 -16.76
CA LYS A 86 6.50 8.42 -17.89
C LYS A 86 7.10 7.14 -18.50
N GLN A 87 8.42 7.12 -18.70
CA GLN A 87 9.10 5.93 -19.19
C GLN A 87 8.92 4.76 -18.24
N ALA A 88 9.19 4.94 -16.93
CA ALA A 88 9.03 3.92 -15.90
C ALA A 88 7.59 3.36 -15.84
N PHE A 89 6.58 4.23 -16.02
CA PHE A 89 5.19 3.79 -16.10
C PHE A 89 4.95 2.80 -17.24
N HIS A 90 5.42 3.11 -18.45
CA HIS A 90 5.26 2.22 -19.60
C HIS A 90 6.06 0.92 -19.45
N GLU A 91 7.24 0.98 -18.84
CA GLU A 91 8.04 -0.20 -18.50
C GLU A 91 7.30 -1.11 -17.49
N SER A 92 6.69 -0.52 -16.46
CA SER A 92 5.85 -1.25 -15.50
C SER A 92 4.64 -1.90 -16.17
N LEU A 93 3.93 -1.18 -17.04
CA LEU A 93 2.83 -1.76 -17.84
C LEU A 93 3.30 -2.97 -18.67
N ASN A 94 4.46 -2.85 -19.32
CA ASN A 94 5.03 -3.95 -20.12
C ASN A 94 5.39 -5.15 -19.24
N ARG A 95 6.02 -4.95 -18.06
CA ARG A 95 6.35 -6.03 -17.12
C ARG A 95 5.10 -6.71 -16.57
N LEU A 96 4.07 -5.94 -16.23
CA LEU A 96 2.78 -6.44 -15.75
C LEU A 96 1.93 -7.07 -16.86
N GLY A 97 2.21 -6.78 -18.14
CA GLY A 97 1.38 -7.22 -19.27
C GLY A 97 -0.01 -6.57 -19.27
N LEU A 98 -0.11 -5.31 -18.84
CA LEU A 98 -1.37 -4.58 -18.69
C LEU A 98 -1.42 -3.37 -19.63
N GLU A 99 -2.63 -2.94 -19.98
CA GLU A 99 -2.88 -1.75 -20.80
C GLU A 99 -3.09 -0.48 -19.96
N TYR A 100 -3.47 -0.63 -18.70
CA TYR A 100 -3.69 0.47 -17.76
C TYR A 100 -3.43 0.01 -16.31
N LEU A 101 -3.22 0.99 -15.41
CA LEU A 101 -3.17 0.76 -13.96
C LEU A 101 -4.42 1.35 -13.28
N ASP A 102 -4.80 0.76 -12.15
CA ASP A 102 -5.84 1.37 -11.30
C ASP A 102 -5.23 2.44 -10.40
N LEU A 103 -3.99 2.25 -9.96
CA LEU A 103 -3.27 3.22 -9.14
C LEU A 103 -1.77 3.22 -9.48
N TYR A 104 -1.21 4.43 -9.65
CA TYR A 104 0.23 4.64 -9.79
C TYR A 104 0.74 5.62 -8.74
N LEU A 105 1.80 5.26 -8.03
CA LEU A 105 2.30 6.01 -6.89
C LEU A 105 3.74 6.51 -7.10
N ILE A 106 4.05 7.70 -6.58
CA ILE A 106 5.41 8.10 -6.25
C ILE A 106 5.83 7.35 -5.00
N HIS A 107 6.86 6.49 -5.08
CA HIS A 107 7.21 5.59 -3.99
C HIS A 107 7.86 6.28 -2.78
N MET A 108 8.65 7.34 -3.02
CA MET A 108 9.35 8.10 -1.98
C MET A 108 9.33 9.60 -2.28
N PRO A 109 9.25 10.48 -1.28
CA PRO A 109 9.32 11.94 -1.44
C PRO A 109 10.77 12.41 -1.65
N LEU A 110 11.47 11.83 -2.61
CA LEU A 110 12.88 12.07 -2.92
C LEU A 110 13.09 12.38 -4.40
N GLY A 111 14.14 13.13 -4.72
CA GLY A 111 14.43 13.54 -6.10
C GLY A 111 13.43 14.56 -6.64
N ASP A 112 13.25 14.61 -7.97
CA ASP A 112 12.29 15.50 -8.64
C ASP A 112 10.87 14.92 -8.61
N TYR A 113 10.29 14.76 -7.41
CA TYR A 113 8.93 14.24 -7.28
C TYR A 113 7.85 15.22 -7.78
N TYR A 114 8.10 16.52 -7.86
CA TYR A 114 7.19 17.46 -8.51
C TYR A 114 7.13 17.25 -10.03
N GLY A 115 8.28 16.99 -10.67
CA GLY A 115 8.32 16.59 -12.07
C GLY A 115 7.60 15.27 -12.31
N ALA A 116 7.82 14.29 -11.41
CA ALA A 116 7.12 13.02 -11.41
C ALA A 116 5.60 13.20 -11.23
N TRP A 117 5.18 14.09 -10.31
CA TRP A 117 3.75 14.36 -10.11
C TRP A 117 3.07 14.89 -11.37
N ARG A 118 3.69 15.87 -12.05
CA ARG A 118 3.19 16.37 -13.34
C ARG A 118 3.09 15.26 -14.40
N ALA A 119 4.00 14.29 -14.39
CA ALA A 119 3.91 13.12 -15.26
C ALA A 119 2.70 12.23 -14.89
N LEU A 120 2.46 11.97 -13.61
CA LEU A 120 1.29 11.22 -13.14
C LEU A 120 -0.02 11.93 -13.54
N GLU A 121 -0.09 13.23 -13.38
CA GLU A 121 -1.25 14.04 -13.82
C GLU A 121 -1.52 13.91 -15.32
N GLY A 122 -0.46 13.88 -16.14
CA GLY A 122 -0.56 13.65 -17.60
C GLY A 122 -1.12 12.26 -17.90
N LEU A 123 -0.51 11.20 -17.30
CA LEU A 123 -0.98 9.82 -17.47
C LEU A 123 -2.43 9.62 -17.01
N TYR A 124 -2.83 10.29 -15.93
CA TYR A 124 -4.20 10.28 -15.44
C TYR A 124 -5.18 10.94 -16.43
N ARG A 125 -4.83 12.10 -16.98
CA ARG A 125 -5.66 12.79 -18.02
C ARG A 125 -5.77 11.98 -19.30
N ASP A 126 -4.71 11.25 -19.65
CA ASP A 126 -4.68 10.36 -20.83
C ASP A 126 -5.48 9.06 -20.59
N GLY A 127 -6.00 8.82 -19.38
CA GLY A 127 -6.78 7.64 -19.02
C GLY A 127 -5.96 6.35 -18.88
N LEU A 128 -4.62 6.44 -18.83
CA LEU A 128 -3.72 5.29 -18.68
C LEU A 128 -3.64 4.80 -17.23
N VAL A 129 -4.04 5.64 -16.28
CA VAL A 129 -4.17 5.30 -14.87
C VAL A 129 -5.44 5.89 -14.27
N HIS A 130 -6.17 5.13 -13.46
CA HIS A 130 -7.46 5.56 -12.92
C HIS A 130 -7.34 6.39 -11.64
N ALA A 131 -6.26 6.21 -10.87
CA ALA A 131 -5.95 7.01 -9.69
C ALA A 131 -4.45 7.21 -9.57
N ILE A 132 -4.05 8.36 -9.01
CA ILE A 132 -2.66 8.72 -8.75
C ILE A 132 -2.47 9.09 -7.28
N GLY A 133 -1.31 8.78 -6.73
CA GLY A 133 -1.03 9.03 -5.33
C GLY A 133 0.46 9.02 -5.01
N VAL A 134 0.73 8.99 -3.73
CA VAL A 134 2.09 9.05 -3.18
C VAL A 134 2.30 7.98 -2.12
N CYS A 135 3.57 7.71 -1.79
CA CYS A 135 3.95 6.90 -0.65
C CYS A 135 4.95 7.64 0.23
N ASN A 136 4.86 7.40 1.53
CA ASN A 136 5.82 7.88 2.52
C ASN A 136 5.94 9.41 2.58
N PHE A 137 4.91 10.13 2.13
CA PHE A 137 4.84 11.56 2.32
C PHE A 137 4.45 11.85 3.77
N GLU A 138 5.24 12.70 4.43
CA GLU A 138 4.89 13.26 5.72
C GLU A 138 3.85 14.39 5.54
N ALA A 139 3.18 14.78 6.62
CA ALA A 139 2.09 15.76 6.54
C ALA A 139 2.48 17.06 5.84
N ASP A 140 3.71 17.58 6.10
CA ASP A 140 4.24 18.79 5.48
C ASP A 140 4.44 18.63 3.96
N ARG A 141 4.98 17.48 3.53
CA ARG A 141 5.23 17.18 2.12
C ARG A 141 3.94 16.92 1.35
N LEU A 142 3.00 16.23 1.99
CA LEU A 142 1.68 15.98 1.41
C LEU A 142 0.92 17.30 1.19
N MET A 143 0.92 18.17 2.19
CA MET A 143 0.31 19.49 2.08
C MET A 143 0.97 20.33 0.98
N ASP A 144 2.29 20.41 0.95
CA ASP A 144 3.04 21.21 -0.03
C ASP A 144 2.74 20.72 -1.46
N LEU A 145 2.76 19.41 -1.70
CA LEU A 145 2.37 18.83 -2.99
C LEU A 145 0.95 19.25 -3.37
N CYS A 146 -0.01 19.19 -2.45
CA CYS A 146 -1.40 19.56 -2.71
C CYS A 146 -1.60 21.03 -3.09
N TYR A 147 -0.74 21.95 -2.62
CA TYR A 147 -0.78 23.36 -3.01
C TYR A 147 -0.27 23.62 -4.43
N HIS A 148 0.56 22.71 -4.97
CA HIS A 148 1.18 22.85 -6.28
C HIS A 148 0.58 21.91 -7.35
N ALA A 149 -0.20 20.92 -6.95
CA ALA A 149 -0.82 19.94 -7.81
C ALA A 149 -2.09 20.50 -8.49
N GLU A 150 -2.27 20.23 -9.79
CA GLU A 150 -3.55 20.45 -10.48
C GLU A 150 -4.56 19.37 -10.11
N VAL A 151 -4.10 18.12 -10.00
CA VAL A 151 -4.85 16.97 -9.50
C VAL A 151 -4.26 16.56 -8.15
N LYS A 152 -5.04 16.66 -7.08
CA LYS A 152 -4.57 16.25 -5.75
C LYS A 152 -4.34 14.75 -5.66
N PRO A 153 -3.38 14.28 -4.86
CA PRO A 153 -3.24 12.86 -4.55
C PRO A 153 -4.57 12.25 -4.07
N MET A 154 -4.86 11.05 -4.53
CA MET A 154 -6.03 10.29 -4.09
C MET A 154 -5.68 9.40 -2.90
N ILE A 155 -4.41 8.98 -2.81
CA ILE A 155 -3.89 8.08 -1.78
C ILE A 155 -2.54 8.58 -1.29
N ASP A 156 -2.29 8.38 0.01
CA ASP A 156 -0.93 8.32 0.57
C ASP A 156 -0.74 6.97 1.25
N GLN A 157 0.19 6.16 0.71
CA GLN A 157 0.52 4.82 1.22
C GLN A 157 1.71 4.90 2.17
N VAL A 158 1.49 4.60 3.46
CA VAL A 158 2.49 4.84 4.52
C VAL A 158 2.65 3.66 5.46
N GLU A 159 3.81 3.61 6.17
CA GLU A 159 3.96 2.76 7.34
C GLU A 159 2.85 3.07 8.34
N LEU A 160 1.95 2.11 8.59
CA LEU A 160 0.91 2.29 9.59
C LEU A 160 0.52 0.95 10.22
N HIS A 161 0.68 0.86 11.52
CA HIS A 161 0.40 -0.32 12.34
C HIS A 161 0.18 0.12 13.81
N PRO A 162 -0.19 -0.77 14.75
CA PRO A 162 -0.46 -0.39 16.15
C PRO A 162 0.62 0.44 16.84
N PHE A 163 1.91 0.25 16.50
CA PHE A 163 3.02 0.98 17.12
C PHE A 163 3.38 2.30 16.42
N THR A 164 2.86 2.51 15.20
CA THR A 164 3.09 3.71 14.37
C THR A 164 1.77 4.12 13.72
N GLN A 165 1.01 5.01 14.36
CA GLN A 165 -0.37 5.29 13.96
C GLN A 165 -0.54 6.57 13.14
N ARG A 166 0.54 7.35 12.92
CA ARG A 166 0.59 8.49 12.00
C ARG A 166 -0.54 9.50 12.22
N LYS A 167 -0.83 9.84 13.46
CA LYS A 167 -1.98 10.65 13.82
C LYS A 167 -2.06 11.97 13.04
N ASP A 168 -0.99 12.76 13.04
CA ASP A 168 -0.96 14.08 12.37
C ASP A 168 -1.15 13.95 10.86
N LEU A 169 -0.52 12.94 10.24
CA LEU A 169 -0.70 12.66 8.83
C LEU A 169 -2.14 12.21 8.50
N CYS A 170 -2.72 11.34 9.32
CA CYS A 170 -4.12 10.91 9.14
C CYS A 170 -5.10 12.09 9.25
N GLU A 171 -4.86 13.03 10.16
CA GLU A 171 -5.67 14.25 10.29
C GLU A 171 -5.55 15.15 9.05
N VAL A 172 -4.34 15.36 8.54
CA VAL A 172 -4.10 16.11 7.29
C VAL A 172 -4.74 15.40 6.08
N ALA A 173 -4.54 14.10 5.94
CA ALA A 173 -5.13 13.32 4.85
C ALA A 173 -6.67 13.40 4.87
N GLN A 174 -7.29 13.32 6.04
CA GLN A 174 -8.73 13.48 6.21
C GLN A 174 -9.21 14.87 5.77
N GLN A 175 -8.51 15.93 6.17
CA GLN A 175 -8.85 17.31 5.78
C GLN A 175 -8.74 17.54 4.27
N LEU A 176 -7.78 16.86 3.62
CA LEU A 176 -7.54 16.96 2.18
C LEU A 176 -8.37 15.97 1.36
N ASN A 177 -9.16 15.09 2.01
CA ASN A 177 -9.90 13.98 1.40
C ASN A 177 -8.98 13.01 0.65
N ILE A 178 -7.83 12.65 1.25
CA ILE A 178 -6.86 11.70 0.73
C ILE A 178 -6.98 10.40 1.51
N GLN A 179 -7.09 9.27 0.79
CA GLN A 179 -7.18 7.94 1.40
C GLN A 179 -5.81 7.52 1.94
N ILE A 180 -5.75 7.09 3.20
CA ILE A 180 -4.56 6.43 3.75
C ILE A 180 -4.60 4.93 3.42
N GLU A 181 -3.48 4.43 2.93
CA GLU A 181 -3.22 3.01 2.74
C GLU A 181 -2.02 2.59 3.59
N ALA A 182 -2.15 1.48 4.32
CA ALA A 182 -1.14 1.00 5.26
C ALA A 182 -0.27 -0.09 4.64
N TRP A 183 1.02 0.21 4.41
CA TRP A 183 2.02 -0.83 4.22
C TRP A 183 2.56 -1.30 5.58
N ALA A 184 3.15 -2.51 5.62
CA ALA A 184 3.60 -3.19 6.84
C ALA A 184 2.56 -3.15 7.99
N PRO A 185 1.28 -3.53 7.77
CA PRO A 185 0.26 -3.46 8.81
C PRO A 185 0.61 -4.28 10.06
N PHE A 186 1.55 -5.21 9.94
CA PHE A 186 2.08 -6.04 11.01
C PHE A 186 3.48 -5.64 11.49
N ALA A 187 3.93 -4.39 11.23
CA ALA A 187 5.26 -3.91 11.62
C ALA A 187 6.41 -4.85 11.19
N GLU A 188 6.26 -5.59 10.06
CA GLU A 188 7.19 -6.63 9.61
C GLU A 188 7.51 -7.70 10.70
N GLY A 189 6.59 -7.93 11.64
CA GLY A 189 6.77 -8.86 12.76
C GLY A 189 7.61 -8.31 13.92
N GLN A 190 8.04 -7.05 13.86
CA GLN A 190 8.86 -6.45 14.91
C GLN A 190 8.08 -6.31 16.23
N ASN A 191 8.83 -6.18 17.33
CA ASN A 191 8.30 -6.03 18.69
C ASN A 191 7.30 -7.11 19.09
N ASP A 192 7.48 -8.35 18.61
CA ASP A 192 6.62 -9.49 18.89
C ASP A 192 5.12 -9.18 18.69
N ILE A 193 4.78 -8.40 17.67
CA ILE A 193 3.42 -7.85 17.44
C ILE A 193 2.34 -8.94 17.48
N PHE A 194 2.63 -10.14 16.96
CA PHE A 194 1.68 -11.24 16.94
C PHE A 194 1.50 -11.91 18.33
N ALA A 195 2.45 -11.69 19.25
CA ALA A 195 2.41 -12.18 20.63
C ALA A 195 2.10 -11.07 21.66
N ASP A 196 1.85 -9.84 21.23
CA ASP A 196 1.49 -8.73 22.12
C ASP A 196 0.24 -9.10 22.91
N LYS A 197 0.34 -9.04 24.23
CA LYS A 197 -0.72 -9.52 25.15
C LYS A 197 -2.03 -8.74 24.97
N ARG A 198 -1.98 -7.46 24.54
CA ARG A 198 -3.16 -6.62 24.30
C ARG A 198 -3.89 -7.11 23.05
N LEU A 199 -3.17 -7.29 21.93
CA LEU A 199 -3.72 -7.78 20.66
C LEU A 199 -4.25 -9.21 20.80
N VAL A 200 -3.48 -10.10 21.44
CA VAL A 200 -3.92 -11.47 21.72
C VAL A 200 -5.13 -11.49 22.65
N GLY A 201 -5.17 -10.60 23.66
CA GLY A 201 -6.29 -10.47 24.57
C GLY A 201 -7.58 -10.03 23.88
N ILE A 202 -7.46 -9.05 22.97
CA ILE A 202 -8.58 -8.62 22.10
C ILE A 202 -9.01 -9.78 21.20
N GLY A 203 -8.07 -10.45 20.53
CA GLY A 203 -8.38 -11.58 19.63
C GLY A 203 -9.17 -12.69 20.30
N LYS A 204 -8.82 -13.04 21.54
CA LYS A 204 -9.56 -14.07 22.33
C LYS A 204 -11.04 -13.75 22.49
N LYS A 205 -11.44 -12.49 22.60
CA LYS A 205 -12.86 -12.08 22.73
C LYS A 205 -13.68 -12.43 21.49
N TYR A 206 -13.03 -12.40 20.32
CA TYR A 206 -13.69 -12.59 19.03
C TYR A 206 -13.33 -13.92 18.34
N HIS A 207 -12.56 -14.78 19.00
CA HIS A 207 -11.98 -16.01 18.42
C HIS A 207 -11.14 -15.72 17.15
N LYS A 208 -10.36 -14.63 17.18
CA LYS A 208 -9.52 -14.15 16.09
C LYS A 208 -8.06 -14.05 16.51
N THR A 209 -7.16 -14.05 15.53
CA THR A 209 -5.72 -13.86 15.77
C THR A 209 -5.38 -12.38 15.96
N ALA A 210 -4.18 -12.10 16.46
CA ALA A 210 -3.67 -10.73 16.54
C ALA A 210 -3.60 -10.06 15.14
N ALA A 211 -3.25 -10.83 14.10
CA ALA A 211 -3.23 -10.33 12.72
C ALA A 211 -4.62 -9.88 12.26
N GLN A 212 -5.65 -10.68 12.49
CA GLN A 212 -7.03 -10.32 12.16
C GLN A 212 -7.51 -9.09 12.95
N VAL A 213 -7.16 -8.99 14.23
CA VAL A 213 -7.46 -7.81 15.07
C VAL A 213 -6.84 -6.54 14.46
N ILE A 214 -5.57 -6.59 14.07
CA ILE A 214 -4.87 -5.46 13.47
C ILE A 214 -5.54 -5.05 12.16
N LEU A 215 -5.82 -5.99 11.26
CA LEU A 215 -6.46 -5.68 9.98
C LEU A 215 -7.89 -5.15 10.16
N ARG A 216 -8.64 -5.70 11.10
CA ARG A 216 -9.98 -5.20 11.44
C ARG A 216 -9.93 -3.77 12.00
N TRP A 217 -8.93 -3.46 12.82
CA TRP A 217 -8.68 -2.11 13.33
C TRP A 217 -8.40 -1.11 12.18
N HIS A 218 -7.54 -1.47 11.20
CA HIS A 218 -7.33 -0.63 10.02
C HIS A 218 -8.66 -0.35 9.30
N LEU A 219 -9.40 -1.40 9.02
CA LEU A 219 -10.67 -1.30 8.30
C LEU A 219 -11.68 -0.39 9.03
N GLN A 220 -11.82 -0.52 10.35
CA GLN A 220 -12.73 0.32 11.15
C GLN A 220 -12.25 1.78 11.23
N LYS A 221 -10.96 2.04 11.10
CA LYS A 221 -10.40 3.39 10.96
C LYS A 221 -10.53 3.97 9.54
N GLY A 222 -11.10 3.25 8.60
CA GLY A 222 -11.19 3.68 7.21
C GLY A 222 -9.89 3.57 6.43
N ILE A 223 -8.90 2.83 6.94
CA ILE A 223 -7.59 2.63 6.32
C ILE A 223 -7.62 1.36 5.48
N VAL A 224 -7.12 1.43 4.25
CA VAL A 224 -6.86 0.26 3.40
C VAL A 224 -5.57 -0.39 3.89
N ALA A 225 -5.50 -1.72 3.99
CA ALA A 225 -4.29 -2.41 4.41
C ALA A 225 -3.86 -3.47 3.38
N ILE A 226 -2.54 -3.55 3.17
CA ILE A 226 -1.91 -4.45 2.19
C ILE A 226 -0.91 -5.41 2.87
N PRO A 227 -1.40 -6.35 3.71
CA PRO A 227 -0.54 -7.36 4.28
C PRO A 227 0.12 -8.23 3.20
N LYS A 228 1.35 -8.71 3.48
CA LYS A 228 2.08 -9.65 2.64
C LYS A 228 2.13 -11.03 3.32
N SER A 229 1.87 -12.06 2.55
CA SER A 229 2.16 -13.46 2.93
C SER A 229 2.39 -14.34 1.71
N ILE A 230 3.24 -15.36 1.86
CA ILE A 230 3.42 -16.46 0.89
C ILE A 230 2.67 -17.73 1.32
N HIS A 231 2.20 -17.77 2.56
CA HIS A 231 1.48 -18.91 3.14
C HIS A 231 -0.02 -18.78 2.90
N GLU A 232 -0.60 -19.76 2.24
CA GLU A 232 -2.01 -19.78 1.88
C GLU A 232 -2.94 -19.59 3.07
N GLU A 233 -2.67 -20.31 4.17
CA GLU A 233 -3.45 -20.23 5.40
C GLU A 233 -3.48 -18.81 5.97
N ARG A 234 -2.32 -18.10 5.95
CA ARG A 234 -2.24 -16.70 6.42
C ARG A 234 -2.92 -15.73 5.45
N ILE A 235 -2.87 -16.00 4.14
CA ILE A 235 -3.58 -15.20 3.13
C ILE A 235 -5.08 -15.28 3.39
N GLN A 236 -5.61 -16.49 3.63
CA GLN A 236 -7.00 -16.71 3.97
C GLN A 236 -7.38 -16.09 5.32
N GLU A 237 -6.56 -16.28 6.35
CA GLU A 237 -6.74 -15.69 7.68
C GLU A 237 -6.81 -14.16 7.60
N ASN A 238 -5.88 -13.52 6.89
CA ASN A 238 -5.84 -12.06 6.72
C ASN A 238 -7.06 -11.54 5.94
N PHE A 239 -7.66 -12.36 5.08
CA PHE A 239 -8.86 -12.00 4.34
C PHE A 239 -10.13 -12.09 5.20
N ASP A 240 -10.17 -13.00 6.16
CA ASP A 240 -11.34 -13.30 7.00
C ASP A 240 -11.44 -12.37 8.22
N ILE A 241 -11.80 -11.11 7.97
CA ILE A 241 -11.88 -10.05 8.99
C ILE A 241 -13.23 -9.31 9.00
N MET A 242 -14.24 -9.83 8.28
CA MET A 242 -15.51 -9.10 8.08
C MET A 242 -16.60 -9.51 9.06
N ASP A 243 -16.44 -10.62 9.74
CA ASP A 243 -17.46 -11.29 10.58
C ASP A 243 -17.47 -10.79 12.03
N PHE A 244 -16.60 -9.84 12.40
CA PHE A 244 -16.54 -9.26 13.75
C PHE A 244 -16.26 -7.76 13.68
N ALA A 245 -16.47 -7.07 14.79
CA ALA A 245 -16.11 -5.67 14.97
C ALA A 245 -15.47 -5.45 16.34
N LEU A 246 -14.43 -4.65 16.38
CA LEU A 246 -13.76 -4.23 17.63
C LEU A 246 -14.63 -3.22 18.37
N SER A 247 -14.72 -3.33 19.68
CA SER A 247 -15.36 -2.33 20.52
C SER A 247 -14.54 -1.05 20.64
N ASP A 248 -15.15 0.04 21.14
CA ASP A 248 -14.44 1.29 21.37
C ASP A 248 -13.32 1.14 22.41
N GLU A 249 -13.49 0.25 23.41
CA GLU A 249 -12.45 -0.08 24.38
C GLU A 249 -11.28 -0.81 23.73
N ASP A 250 -11.53 -1.72 22.81
CA ASP A 250 -10.49 -2.43 22.05
C ASP A 250 -9.70 -1.45 21.16
N ILE A 251 -10.42 -0.54 20.48
CA ILE A 251 -9.80 0.52 19.68
C ILE A 251 -8.95 1.44 20.56
N ALA A 252 -9.43 1.80 21.76
CA ALA A 252 -8.68 2.62 22.70
C ALA A 252 -7.40 1.92 23.20
N LEU A 253 -7.45 0.60 23.45
CA LEU A 253 -6.27 -0.19 23.81
C LEU A 253 -5.24 -0.19 22.67
N ILE A 254 -5.66 -0.38 21.42
CA ILE A 254 -4.75 -0.32 20.26
C ILE A 254 -4.19 1.10 20.09
N LYS A 255 -5.04 2.14 20.26
CA LYS A 255 -4.60 3.54 20.20
C LYS A 255 -3.48 3.86 21.20
N ALA A 256 -3.52 3.27 22.38
CA ALA A 256 -2.50 3.46 23.42
C ALA A 256 -1.17 2.73 23.10
N MET A 257 -1.08 1.95 22.00
CA MET A 257 0.15 1.29 21.57
C MET A 257 1.07 2.19 20.75
N ASP A 258 0.57 3.33 20.29
CA ASP A 258 1.32 4.25 19.43
C ASP A 258 2.60 4.75 20.11
N SER A 259 3.73 4.61 19.41
CA SER A 259 5.02 5.11 19.89
C SER A 259 5.30 6.57 19.48
N GLY A 260 4.46 7.14 18.61
CA GLY A 260 4.62 8.49 18.06
C GLY A 260 5.80 8.64 17.10
N ARG A 261 6.38 7.54 16.59
CA ARG A 261 7.52 7.55 15.66
C ARG A 261 7.45 6.37 14.70
N ASN A 262 8.13 6.51 13.55
CA ASN A 262 8.28 5.43 12.59
C ASN A 262 9.14 4.31 13.17
N LEU A 263 8.76 3.07 12.94
CA LEU A 263 9.49 1.91 13.42
C LEU A 263 10.41 1.33 12.33
N ILE A 264 9.95 1.36 11.07
CA ILE A 264 10.62 0.68 9.94
C ILE A 264 11.35 1.70 9.06
N LEU A 265 10.70 2.82 8.71
CA LEU A 265 11.24 3.81 7.77
C LEU A 265 11.06 5.23 8.32
N ASP A 266 12.16 5.88 8.71
CA ASP A 266 12.18 7.33 8.94
C ASP A 266 12.80 8.04 7.72
N ILE A 267 11.97 8.47 6.79
CA ILE A 267 12.39 9.15 5.56
C ILE A 267 13.16 10.46 5.81
N ARG A 268 13.12 11.01 7.03
CA ARG A 268 13.85 12.22 7.44
C ARG A 268 15.28 11.91 7.90
N ALA A 269 15.59 10.65 8.16
CA ALA A 269 16.93 10.24 8.56
C ALA A 269 17.87 10.24 7.35
N LYS A 270 19.00 10.92 7.47
CA LYS A 270 20.00 11.01 6.37
C LYS A 270 20.53 9.66 5.92
N GLU A 271 20.64 8.72 6.85
CA GLU A 271 21.06 7.35 6.60
C GLU A 271 20.07 6.63 5.68
N GLU A 272 18.76 6.82 5.93
CA GLU A 272 17.71 6.27 5.09
C GLU A 272 17.69 6.88 3.69
N VAL A 273 17.83 8.20 3.59
CA VAL A 273 17.93 8.87 2.28
C VAL A 273 19.09 8.29 1.47
N THR A 274 20.25 8.10 2.11
CA THR A 274 21.42 7.48 1.46
C THR A 274 21.15 6.04 1.06
N ARG A 275 20.54 5.25 1.94
CA ARG A 275 20.21 3.84 1.68
C ARG A 275 19.24 3.69 0.49
N LEU A 276 18.18 4.49 0.46
CA LEU A 276 17.15 4.44 -0.59
C LEU A 276 17.70 4.80 -1.98
N HIS A 277 18.64 5.77 -2.06
CA HIS A 277 19.29 6.11 -3.33
C HIS A 277 20.27 5.04 -3.83
N ASN A 278 20.76 4.18 -2.93
CA ASN A 278 21.71 3.10 -3.27
C ASN A 278 21.05 1.73 -3.46
N ILE A 279 19.72 1.63 -3.39
CA ILE A 279 19.03 0.39 -3.75
C ILE A 279 19.22 0.18 -5.25
N PRO A 280 19.79 -0.97 -5.66
CA PRO A 280 20.06 -1.23 -7.08
C PRO A 280 18.75 -1.38 -7.85
N VAL A 281 18.83 -1.04 -9.14
CA VAL A 281 17.77 -1.45 -10.09
C VAL A 281 17.78 -2.98 -10.17
N ILE A 282 16.64 -3.58 -9.94
CA ILE A 282 16.44 -5.01 -10.12
C ILE A 282 15.80 -5.18 -11.50
N ASP A 283 16.52 -5.81 -12.42
CA ASP A 283 15.94 -6.21 -13.70
C ASP A 283 14.95 -7.35 -13.45
N ASP A 284 13.70 -7.09 -13.78
CA ASP A 284 12.59 -8.02 -13.63
C ASP A 284 12.46 -8.93 -14.85
#